data_4c438166e904b78fd1fb94a650e78512
#
_entry.id   4c438166e904b78fd1fb94a650e78512
#
_cell.length_a   1.000
_cell.length_b   1.000
_cell.length_c   1.000
_cell.angle_alpha   90.00
_cell.angle_beta   90.00
_cell.angle_gamma   90.00
#
_symmetry.space_group_name_H-M   'P 1'
#
loop_
_entity.id
_entity.type
_entity.pdbx_description
1 polymer ?
#
loop_
_entity_poly.entity_id
_entity_poly.type
_entity_poly.pdbx_seq_one_letter_code
_entity_poly.pdbx_strand_id
1 'polypeptide(L)'
;MRAVTQRSFGGPDVLELTETDRPRPHLNEVLVRVRAAGVNPIDAHVRSGAIPLLGEPPFVVGWDVAGTVEEIASGVTRFAVGDEVFGMPLMPRAAGGYADYVTAPSRQLASKPAALDHPHAAALPLAGLTAWQALVDAAGVGAGRRVLVHAGGGGVGHLAIQIAKARGAEVLTTASAAKADFVRTLGADEVIDYRTTDFADAARDVDVVLDTVGGDTALRSLDVLRPDGTLVTVVEMHNATLARKAADRGLRCLGVTAEPDPVGLTALADLVDTGALRVHLAHTLPLSDAAQAHRLIDSGTTMGKVVLTT
;
A
#
# COMPACT_ATOMS: atom_id res chain seq x y z
N MET A 1 25.41 4.05 9.56
CA MET A 1 23.99 4.21 9.90
C MET A 1 23.39 2.87 10.25
N ARG A 2 22.31 2.82 11.03
CA ARG A 2 21.59 1.58 11.29
C ARG A 2 20.71 1.22 10.08
N ALA A 3 20.62 -0.08 9.78
CA ALA A 3 19.72 -0.63 8.78
C ALA A 3 19.33 -2.05 9.15
N VAL A 4 18.13 -2.49 8.75
CA VAL A 4 17.69 -3.87 8.90
C VAL A 4 18.09 -4.63 7.64
N THR A 5 19.11 -5.49 7.76
CA THR A 5 19.63 -6.30 6.66
C THR A 5 19.16 -7.75 6.78
N GLN A 6 19.12 -8.45 5.66
CA GLN A 6 19.01 -9.91 5.65
C GLN A 6 20.13 -10.51 4.80
N ARG A 7 20.67 -11.66 5.23
CA ARG A 7 21.77 -12.38 4.56
C ARG A 7 21.33 -13.66 3.87
N SER A 8 20.07 -14.05 4.08
CA SER A 8 19.43 -15.22 3.48
C SER A 8 17.94 -14.99 3.35
N PHE A 9 17.29 -15.71 2.47
CA PHE A 9 15.83 -15.80 2.45
C PHE A 9 15.34 -16.62 3.65
N GLY A 10 14.13 -16.29 4.14
CA GLY A 10 13.55 -17.05 5.25
C GLY A 10 12.41 -16.35 5.98
N GLY A 11 12.12 -16.84 7.18
CA GLY A 11 11.15 -16.27 8.10
C GLY A 11 11.58 -14.90 8.66
N PRO A 12 10.75 -14.25 9.49
CA PRO A 12 11.06 -12.92 10.04
C PRO A 12 12.41 -12.82 10.76
N ASP A 13 12.91 -13.90 11.31
CA ASP A 13 14.16 -13.94 12.09
C ASP A 13 15.44 -13.72 11.27
N VAL A 14 15.35 -13.70 9.93
CA VAL A 14 16.49 -13.33 9.07
C VAL A 14 16.74 -11.82 9.01
N LEU A 15 15.84 -11.02 9.56
CA LEU A 15 15.96 -9.56 9.63
C LEU A 15 16.79 -9.16 10.84
N GLU A 16 17.94 -8.56 10.58
CA GLU A 16 18.91 -8.18 11.61
C GLU A 16 19.22 -6.68 11.54
N LEU A 17 19.16 -5.98 12.68
CA LEU A 17 19.63 -4.60 12.77
C LEU A 17 21.15 -4.59 12.75
N THR A 18 21.73 -3.93 11.75
CA THR A 18 23.18 -3.86 11.51
C THR A 18 23.63 -2.42 11.27
N GLU A 19 24.92 -2.20 11.28
CA GLU A 19 25.53 -0.96 10.83
C GLU A 19 25.98 -1.09 9.35
N THR A 20 25.73 -0.04 8.57
CA THR A 20 26.14 0.06 7.17
C THR A 20 26.55 1.49 6.83
N ASP A 21 27.20 1.69 5.70
CA ASP A 21 27.56 3.01 5.24
C ASP A 21 26.32 3.86 4.93
N ARG A 22 26.42 5.16 5.24
CA ARG A 22 25.39 6.14 4.85
C ARG A 22 25.44 6.34 3.33
N PRO A 23 24.30 6.19 2.61
CA PRO A 23 24.30 6.39 1.17
C PRO A 23 24.50 7.87 0.81
N ARG A 24 24.94 8.12 -0.42
CA ARG A 24 25.07 9.46 -0.98
C ARG A 24 24.09 9.64 -2.13
N PRO A 25 23.38 10.78 -2.18
CA PRO A 25 22.44 11.02 -3.26
C PRO A 25 23.17 11.27 -4.59
N HIS A 26 22.69 10.65 -5.66
CA HIS A 26 23.14 10.88 -7.02
C HIS A 26 22.36 12.04 -7.66
N LEU A 27 22.72 12.39 -8.92
CA LEU A 27 22.03 13.43 -9.70
C LEU A 27 20.50 13.27 -9.62
N ASN A 28 19.78 14.36 -9.29
CA ASN A 28 18.33 14.43 -9.09
C ASN A 28 17.78 13.65 -7.87
N GLU A 29 18.65 13.16 -6.99
CA GLU A 29 18.24 12.49 -5.76
C GLU A 29 18.37 13.39 -4.54
N VAL A 30 17.60 13.09 -3.53
CA VAL A 30 17.73 13.61 -2.18
C VAL A 30 18.17 12.50 -1.25
N LEU A 31 18.87 12.84 -0.18
CA LEU A 31 19.09 11.98 0.97
C LEU A 31 18.01 12.31 2.00
N VAL A 32 17.20 11.33 2.35
CA VAL A 32 16.17 11.44 3.37
C VAL A 32 16.66 10.80 4.65
N ARG A 33 16.66 11.54 5.75
CA ARG A 33 16.74 10.99 7.08
C ARG A 33 15.38 10.40 7.41
N VAL A 34 15.31 9.07 7.40
CA VAL A 34 14.05 8.33 7.66
C VAL A 34 13.66 8.54 9.12
N ARG A 35 12.40 8.86 9.36
CA ARG A 35 11.78 8.96 10.68
C ARG A 35 10.84 7.79 10.93
N ALA A 36 10.26 7.27 9.85
CA ALA A 36 9.41 6.11 9.87
C ALA A 36 9.41 5.39 8.52
N ALA A 37 9.22 4.09 8.53
CA ALA A 37 9.09 3.22 7.37
C ALA A 37 7.82 2.34 7.48
N GLY A 38 6.99 2.33 6.43
CA GLY A 38 5.80 1.48 6.40
C GLY A 38 6.16 0.03 6.08
N VAL A 39 5.45 -0.90 6.71
CA VAL A 39 5.61 -2.34 6.47
C VAL A 39 4.48 -2.85 5.59
N ASN A 40 4.83 -3.63 4.57
CA ASN A 40 3.92 -4.11 3.54
C ASN A 40 4.08 -5.62 3.29
N PRO A 41 3.04 -6.32 2.80
CA PRO A 41 3.13 -7.74 2.45
C PRO A 41 4.25 -8.03 1.42
N ILE A 42 4.52 -7.11 0.50
CA ILE A 42 5.60 -7.27 -0.49
C ILE A 42 6.97 -7.38 0.18
N ASP A 43 7.21 -6.64 1.29
CA ASP A 43 8.46 -6.73 2.04
C ASP A 43 8.65 -8.16 2.58
N ALA A 44 7.57 -8.78 3.07
CA ALA A 44 7.59 -10.15 3.58
C ALA A 44 7.78 -11.18 2.44
N HIS A 45 7.18 -10.97 1.27
CA HIS A 45 7.38 -11.83 0.11
C HIS A 45 8.81 -11.75 -0.44
N VAL A 46 9.41 -10.56 -0.46
CA VAL A 46 10.82 -10.38 -0.85
C VAL A 46 11.73 -10.99 0.20
N ARG A 47 11.48 -10.74 1.49
CA ARG A 47 12.23 -11.35 2.59
C ARG A 47 12.26 -12.88 2.49
N SER A 48 11.12 -13.50 2.21
CA SER A 48 11.01 -14.96 2.15
C SER A 48 11.60 -15.59 0.87
N GLY A 49 11.84 -14.79 -0.17
CA GLY A 49 12.22 -15.27 -1.50
C GLY A 49 11.04 -15.69 -2.37
N ALA A 50 9.80 -15.55 -1.90
CA ALA A 50 8.61 -15.87 -2.69
C ALA A 50 8.47 -14.95 -3.92
N ILE A 51 8.93 -13.71 -3.81
CA ILE A 51 9.01 -12.74 -4.91
C ILE A 51 10.43 -12.14 -4.92
N PRO A 52 11.36 -12.65 -5.75
CA PRO A 52 12.78 -12.27 -5.69
C PRO A 52 13.08 -10.96 -6.45
N LEU A 53 12.38 -9.86 -6.11
CA LEU A 53 12.55 -8.56 -6.77
C LEU A 53 13.95 -7.97 -6.62
N LEU A 54 14.63 -8.25 -5.50
CA LEU A 54 15.92 -7.65 -5.17
C LEU A 54 17.12 -8.58 -5.48
N GLY A 55 16.85 -9.74 -6.10
CA GLY A 55 17.90 -10.77 -6.32
C GLY A 55 18.29 -11.48 -5.02
N GLU A 56 19.49 -12.02 -4.99
CA GLU A 56 20.03 -12.75 -3.83
C GLU A 56 20.46 -11.79 -2.70
N PRO A 57 20.21 -12.14 -1.43
CA PRO A 57 20.78 -11.39 -0.30
C PRO A 57 22.33 -11.31 -0.36
N PRO A 58 22.97 -10.28 0.26
CA PRO A 58 22.38 -9.38 1.26
C PRO A 58 21.72 -8.15 0.69
N PHE A 59 20.61 -7.71 1.32
CA PHE A 59 19.94 -6.44 1.02
C PHE A 59 19.17 -5.91 2.24
N VAL A 60 18.71 -4.66 2.14
CA VAL A 60 17.77 -4.02 3.06
C VAL A 60 16.42 -3.95 2.37
N VAL A 61 15.35 -4.41 3.02
CA VAL A 61 13.97 -4.33 2.52
C VAL A 61 13.32 -2.98 2.85
N GLY A 62 12.08 -2.79 2.41
CA GLY A 62 11.26 -1.63 2.70
C GLY A 62 11.30 -0.58 1.59
N TRP A 63 10.11 -0.08 1.24
CA TRP A 63 9.94 0.96 0.24
C TRP A 63 9.27 2.21 0.79
N ASP A 64 8.29 2.06 1.67
CA ASP A 64 7.57 3.19 2.25
C ASP A 64 8.42 3.94 3.26
N VAL A 65 8.61 5.24 3.03
CA VAL A 65 9.36 6.10 3.95
C VAL A 65 8.66 7.43 4.18
N ALA A 66 8.83 7.97 5.37
CA ALA A 66 8.61 9.38 5.70
C ALA A 66 9.78 9.90 6.52
N GLY A 67 10.23 11.12 6.23
CA GLY A 67 11.37 11.68 6.90
C GLY A 67 11.67 13.10 6.47
N THR A 68 12.89 13.56 6.79
CA THR A 68 13.36 14.90 6.52
C THR A 68 14.48 14.86 5.48
N VAL A 69 14.44 15.73 4.49
CA VAL A 69 15.52 15.91 3.50
C VAL A 69 16.76 16.41 4.22
N GLU A 70 17.83 15.63 4.18
CA GLU A 70 19.10 15.94 4.85
C GLU A 70 20.14 16.49 3.88
N GLU A 71 20.11 16.03 2.62
CA GLU A 71 21.01 16.44 1.54
C GLU A 71 20.26 16.46 0.22
N ILE A 72 20.62 17.37 -0.67
CA ILE A 72 20.12 17.42 -2.05
C ILE A 72 21.30 17.38 -3.02
N ALA A 73 21.19 16.53 -4.04
CA ALA A 73 22.20 16.52 -5.12
C ALA A 73 21.84 17.51 -6.24
N SER A 74 22.78 17.72 -7.17
CA SER A 74 22.56 18.57 -8.35
C SER A 74 21.32 18.13 -9.12
N GLY A 75 20.55 19.08 -9.65
CA GLY A 75 19.32 18.86 -10.42
C GLY A 75 18.05 18.77 -9.59
N VAL A 76 18.13 18.71 -8.27
CA VAL A 76 16.95 18.78 -7.39
C VAL A 76 16.45 20.22 -7.29
N THR A 77 15.17 20.42 -7.62
CA THR A 77 14.51 21.74 -7.60
C THR A 77 13.21 21.73 -6.80
N ARG A 78 12.75 20.55 -6.38
CA ARG A 78 11.45 20.39 -5.72
C ARG A 78 11.51 20.47 -4.20
N PHE A 79 12.67 20.21 -3.63
CA PHE A 79 12.88 20.15 -2.19
C PHE A 79 14.11 20.91 -1.77
N ALA A 80 14.09 21.38 -0.55
CA ALA A 80 15.22 21.95 0.18
C ALA A 80 15.60 21.05 1.37
N VAL A 81 16.82 21.25 1.89
CA VAL A 81 17.22 20.62 3.15
C VAL A 81 16.29 21.10 4.26
N GLY A 82 15.78 20.17 5.06
CA GLY A 82 14.81 20.41 6.11
C GLY A 82 13.36 20.13 5.73
N ASP A 83 13.04 19.97 4.44
CA ASP A 83 11.68 19.62 4.02
C ASP A 83 11.28 18.24 4.52
N GLU A 84 10.05 18.13 4.98
CA GLU A 84 9.44 16.85 5.36
C GLU A 84 8.78 16.20 4.13
N VAL A 85 9.17 14.95 3.86
CA VAL A 85 8.76 14.22 2.66
C VAL A 85 8.27 12.83 3.01
N PHE A 86 7.46 12.25 2.09
CA PHE A 86 7.05 10.87 2.15
C PHE A 86 6.96 10.28 0.75
N GLY A 87 7.05 8.95 0.64
CA GLY A 87 6.92 8.28 -0.66
C GLY A 87 7.34 6.82 -0.62
N MET A 88 7.31 6.22 -1.81
CA MET A 88 7.71 4.84 -2.08
C MET A 88 8.80 4.84 -3.15
N PRO A 89 10.03 5.29 -2.83
CA PRO A 89 11.07 5.45 -3.83
C PRO A 89 11.55 4.11 -4.40
N LEU A 90 11.99 4.17 -5.66
CA LEU A 90 12.69 3.10 -6.38
C LEU A 90 11.91 1.81 -6.64
N MET A 91 10.71 1.60 -6.08
CA MET A 91 9.92 0.38 -6.34
C MET A 91 9.85 0.08 -7.85
N PRO A 92 10.14 -1.14 -8.32
CA PRO A 92 10.45 -2.37 -7.57
C PRO A 92 11.94 -2.59 -7.25
N ARG A 93 12.84 -1.63 -7.54
CA ARG A 93 14.26 -1.71 -7.18
C ARG A 93 14.46 -1.47 -5.69
N ALA A 94 15.63 -1.82 -5.16
CA ALA A 94 15.95 -1.64 -3.74
C ALA A 94 15.91 -0.16 -3.35
N ALA A 95 15.02 0.20 -2.44
CA ALA A 95 15.03 1.49 -1.75
C ALA A 95 15.79 1.41 -0.42
N GLY A 96 15.66 0.29 0.29
CA GLY A 96 16.29 0.10 1.60
C GLY A 96 15.65 0.97 2.67
N GLY A 97 14.31 1.06 2.67
CA GLY A 97 13.57 1.96 3.56
C GLY A 97 13.69 1.62 5.05
N TYR A 98 14.06 0.39 5.41
CA TYR A 98 14.29 0.00 6.81
C TYR A 98 15.68 0.41 7.28
N ALA A 99 15.98 1.69 7.24
CA ALA A 99 17.26 2.25 7.61
C ALA A 99 17.13 3.68 8.14
N ASP A 100 18.19 4.21 8.79
CA ASP A 100 18.22 5.61 9.23
C ASP A 100 18.19 6.61 8.06
N TYR A 101 18.69 6.22 6.88
CA TYR A 101 18.78 7.07 5.68
C TYR A 101 18.49 6.28 4.42
N VAL A 102 17.86 6.95 3.45
CA VAL A 102 17.62 6.42 2.11
C VAL A 102 17.87 7.52 1.07
N THR A 103 18.39 7.15 -0.09
CA THR A 103 18.39 8.05 -1.25
C THR A 103 17.15 7.81 -2.09
N ALA A 104 16.60 8.88 -2.63
CA ALA A 104 15.39 8.82 -3.44
C ALA A 104 15.45 9.82 -4.59
N PRO A 105 15.03 9.42 -5.82
CA PRO A 105 14.73 10.38 -6.87
C PRO A 105 13.71 11.41 -6.38
N SER A 106 14.02 12.69 -6.46
CA SER A 106 13.15 13.75 -5.92
C SER A 106 11.74 13.73 -6.50
N ARG A 107 11.57 13.19 -7.72
CA ARG A 107 10.28 13.04 -8.39
C ARG A 107 9.46 11.83 -7.92
N GLN A 108 9.97 10.99 -7.04
CA GLN A 108 9.26 9.85 -6.45
C GLN A 108 8.79 10.12 -5.01
N LEU A 109 8.98 11.35 -4.55
CA LEU A 109 8.53 11.82 -3.24
C LEU A 109 7.53 12.95 -3.40
N ALA A 110 6.71 13.15 -2.35
CA ALA A 110 5.86 14.32 -2.17
C ALA A 110 6.12 14.96 -0.78
N SER A 111 5.70 16.22 -0.62
CA SER A 111 5.68 16.87 0.69
C SER A 111 4.76 16.13 1.64
N LYS A 112 5.23 15.86 2.85
CA LYS A 112 4.43 15.20 3.88
C LYS A 112 3.21 16.07 4.23
N PRO A 113 1.98 15.51 4.29
CA PRO A 113 0.81 16.26 4.75
C PRO A 113 1.06 16.87 6.12
N ALA A 114 0.68 18.13 6.29
CA ALA A 114 0.87 18.85 7.56
C ALA A 114 0.08 18.21 8.71
N ALA A 115 -1.05 17.58 8.40
CA ALA A 115 -1.90 16.90 9.35
C ALA A 115 -1.34 15.57 9.89
N LEU A 116 -0.28 15.01 9.26
CA LEU A 116 0.28 13.71 9.66
C LEU A 116 1.63 13.88 10.37
N ASP A 117 1.85 13.05 11.38
CA ASP A 117 3.20 12.73 11.86
C ASP A 117 3.92 11.78 10.89
N HIS A 118 5.20 11.55 11.11
CA HIS A 118 5.99 10.68 10.23
C HIS A 118 5.51 9.22 10.21
N PRO A 119 5.10 8.59 11.35
CA PRO A 119 4.55 7.24 11.32
C PRO A 119 3.30 7.11 10.44
N HIS A 120 2.32 8.02 10.56
CA HIS A 120 1.13 7.98 9.71
C HIS A 120 1.48 8.28 8.24
N ALA A 121 2.39 9.21 7.99
CA ALA A 121 2.84 9.53 6.63
C ALA A 121 3.57 8.35 5.97
N ALA A 122 4.42 7.61 6.71
CA ALA A 122 5.10 6.42 6.20
C ALA A 122 4.15 5.24 5.92
N ALA A 123 2.99 5.20 6.54
CA ALA A 123 2.00 4.15 6.32
C ALA A 123 1.20 4.33 5.03
N LEU A 124 1.26 5.50 4.39
CA LEU A 124 0.39 5.88 3.28
C LEU A 124 0.90 5.48 1.89
N PRO A 125 2.20 5.57 1.51
CA PRO A 125 2.60 5.58 0.11
C PRO A 125 2.18 4.33 -0.68
N LEU A 126 2.72 3.16 -0.38
CA LEU A 126 2.45 1.94 -1.16
C LEU A 126 0.96 1.56 -1.11
N ALA A 127 0.38 1.51 0.07
CA ALA A 127 -1.01 1.12 0.24
C ALA A 127 -1.98 2.14 -0.36
N GLY A 128 -1.70 3.43 -0.20
CA GLY A 128 -2.48 4.52 -0.77
C GLY A 128 -2.37 4.59 -2.29
N LEU A 129 -1.15 4.50 -2.84
CA LEU A 129 -0.94 4.45 -4.29
C LEU A 129 -1.57 3.20 -4.91
N THR A 130 -1.48 2.04 -4.25
CA THR A 130 -2.18 0.83 -4.70
C THR A 130 -3.69 1.09 -4.82
N ALA A 131 -4.31 1.66 -3.80
CA ALA A 131 -5.73 1.96 -3.80
C ALA A 131 -6.09 3.04 -4.83
N TRP A 132 -5.29 4.12 -4.92
CA TRP A 132 -5.50 5.21 -5.87
C TRP A 132 -5.39 4.76 -7.31
N GLN A 133 -4.27 4.13 -7.67
CA GLN A 133 -4.02 3.68 -9.04
C GLN A 133 -5.03 2.61 -9.47
N ALA A 134 -5.45 1.73 -8.55
CA ALA A 134 -6.49 0.74 -8.85
C ALA A 134 -7.87 1.37 -9.08
N LEU A 135 -8.31 2.24 -8.18
CA LEU A 135 -9.68 2.76 -8.21
C LEU A 135 -9.82 3.99 -9.10
N VAL A 136 -8.86 4.91 -9.06
CA VAL A 136 -8.97 6.19 -9.76
C VAL A 136 -8.40 6.08 -11.16
N ASP A 137 -7.13 5.65 -11.28
CA ASP A 137 -6.43 5.67 -12.57
C ASP A 137 -6.86 4.54 -13.49
N ALA A 138 -6.96 3.31 -12.95
CA ALA A 138 -7.29 2.12 -13.75
C ALA A 138 -8.80 1.92 -13.93
N ALA A 139 -9.60 2.02 -12.85
CA ALA A 139 -11.03 1.74 -12.90
C ALA A 139 -11.90 2.99 -13.14
N GLY A 140 -11.37 4.20 -12.97
CA GLY A 140 -12.11 5.45 -13.17
C GLY A 140 -13.30 5.61 -12.21
N VAL A 141 -13.13 5.22 -10.94
CA VAL A 141 -14.18 5.33 -9.92
C VAL A 141 -14.57 6.79 -9.71
N GLY A 142 -15.87 7.04 -9.72
CA GLY A 142 -16.47 8.36 -9.55
C GLY A 142 -17.88 8.28 -8.98
N ALA A 143 -18.57 9.43 -8.95
CA ALA A 143 -19.91 9.53 -8.39
C ALA A 143 -20.91 8.56 -9.06
N GLY A 144 -21.75 7.93 -8.23
CA GLY A 144 -22.76 6.98 -8.66
C GLY A 144 -22.25 5.57 -9.01
N ARG A 145 -20.95 5.31 -8.85
CA ARG A 145 -20.39 3.96 -8.99
C ARG A 145 -20.58 3.14 -7.73
N ARG A 146 -20.90 1.86 -7.88
CA ARG A 146 -20.99 0.87 -6.81
C ARG A 146 -19.70 0.05 -6.78
N VAL A 147 -18.95 0.14 -5.69
CA VAL A 147 -17.61 -0.45 -5.55
C VAL A 147 -17.59 -1.49 -4.44
N LEU A 148 -17.10 -2.69 -4.72
CA LEU A 148 -16.82 -3.70 -3.71
C LEU A 148 -15.32 -3.71 -3.41
N VAL A 149 -14.94 -3.46 -2.16
CA VAL A 149 -13.55 -3.54 -1.68
C VAL A 149 -13.39 -4.80 -0.83
N HIS A 150 -12.62 -5.77 -1.30
CA HIS A 150 -12.27 -6.92 -0.48
C HIS A 150 -11.25 -6.59 0.61
N ALA A 151 -11.37 -7.28 1.75
CA ALA A 151 -10.54 -7.08 2.94
C ALA A 151 -10.44 -5.60 3.39
N GLY A 152 -11.60 -4.93 3.50
CA GLY A 152 -11.69 -3.49 3.80
C GLY A 152 -10.99 -3.02 5.07
N GLY A 153 -10.81 -3.90 6.06
CA GLY A 153 -10.06 -3.56 7.29
C GLY A 153 -8.54 -3.79 7.19
N GLY A 154 -8.01 -4.10 6.00
CA GLY A 154 -6.58 -4.31 5.77
C GLY A 154 -5.83 -3.02 5.38
N GLY A 155 -4.53 -3.16 5.09
CA GLY A 155 -3.64 -2.04 4.77
C GLY A 155 -4.07 -1.24 3.53
N VAL A 156 -4.44 -1.89 2.43
CA VAL A 156 -4.97 -1.23 1.23
C VAL A 156 -6.45 -0.91 1.40
N GLY A 157 -7.25 -1.87 1.90
CA GLY A 157 -8.71 -1.76 1.95
C GLY A 157 -9.23 -0.56 2.73
N HIS A 158 -8.61 -0.23 3.89
CA HIS A 158 -9.07 0.90 4.70
C HIS A 158 -8.87 2.27 4.03
N LEU A 159 -7.85 2.39 3.17
CA LEU A 159 -7.63 3.59 2.35
C LEU A 159 -8.55 3.58 1.12
N ALA A 160 -8.72 2.42 0.49
CA ALA A 160 -9.55 2.25 -0.70
C ALA A 160 -11.02 2.62 -0.45
N ILE A 161 -11.60 2.23 0.69
CA ILE A 161 -12.96 2.63 1.10
C ILE A 161 -13.08 4.16 1.08
N GLN A 162 -12.16 4.85 1.75
CA GLN A 162 -12.19 6.30 1.90
C GLN A 162 -11.95 7.03 0.57
N ILE A 163 -11.02 6.53 -0.25
CA ILE A 163 -10.76 7.07 -1.59
C ILE A 163 -12.02 6.94 -2.46
N ALA A 164 -12.67 5.76 -2.48
CA ALA A 164 -13.89 5.54 -3.24
C ALA A 164 -15.03 6.46 -2.74
N LYS A 165 -15.17 6.63 -1.42
CA LYS A 165 -16.15 7.59 -0.83
C LYS A 165 -15.86 9.02 -1.21
N ALA A 166 -14.61 9.47 -1.16
CA ALA A 166 -14.20 10.82 -1.57
C ALA A 166 -14.49 11.07 -3.08
N ARG A 167 -14.53 10.00 -3.89
CA ARG A 167 -14.92 10.05 -5.30
C ARG A 167 -16.43 9.99 -5.52
N GLY A 168 -17.24 9.88 -4.44
CA GLY A 168 -18.70 9.84 -4.50
C GLY A 168 -19.31 8.48 -4.83
N ALA A 169 -18.56 7.39 -4.62
CA ALA A 169 -19.04 6.04 -4.84
C ALA A 169 -19.87 5.50 -3.67
N GLU A 170 -20.76 4.55 -3.96
CA GLU A 170 -21.32 3.63 -2.98
C GLU A 170 -20.29 2.50 -2.74
N VAL A 171 -19.98 2.22 -1.46
CA VAL A 171 -18.90 1.27 -1.11
C VAL A 171 -19.42 0.11 -0.29
N LEU A 172 -19.33 -1.07 -0.87
CA LEU A 172 -19.47 -2.34 -0.17
C LEU A 172 -18.08 -2.84 0.22
N THR A 173 -17.97 -3.54 1.33
CA THR A 173 -16.70 -4.16 1.71
C THR A 173 -16.86 -5.50 2.39
N THR A 174 -15.91 -6.41 2.15
CA THR A 174 -15.80 -7.62 2.96
C THR A 174 -14.87 -7.39 4.14
N ALA A 175 -15.32 -7.74 5.33
CA ALA A 175 -14.53 -7.68 6.55
C ALA A 175 -14.98 -8.79 7.52
N SER A 176 -14.19 -9.11 8.55
CA SER A 176 -14.70 -9.92 9.66
C SER A 176 -15.56 -9.08 10.60
N ALA A 177 -16.44 -9.71 11.39
CA ALA A 177 -17.25 -9.04 12.39
C ALA A 177 -16.44 -8.12 13.31
N ALA A 178 -15.24 -8.55 13.72
CA ALA A 178 -14.33 -7.78 14.57
C ALA A 178 -13.85 -6.46 13.94
N LYS A 179 -13.91 -6.33 12.61
CA LYS A 179 -13.49 -5.13 11.87
C LYS A 179 -14.68 -4.35 11.30
N ALA A 180 -15.93 -4.83 11.51
CA ALA A 180 -17.11 -4.26 10.88
C ALA A 180 -17.34 -2.78 11.27
N ASP A 181 -17.26 -2.45 12.56
CA ASP A 181 -17.45 -1.08 13.02
C ASP A 181 -16.34 -0.15 12.52
N PHE A 182 -15.10 -0.65 12.50
CA PHE A 182 -13.99 0.11 11.94
C PHE A 182 -14.24 0.52 10.49
N VAL A 183 -14.59 -0.44 9.60
CA VAL A 183 -14.80 -0.11 8.18
C VAL A 183 -16.03 0.77 7.95
N ARG A 184 -17.07 0.69 8.82
CA ARG A 184 -18.20 1.63 8.80
C ARG A 184 -17.76 3.07 9.11
N THR A 185 -16.86 3.26 10.10
CA THR A 185 -16.32 4.59 10.41
C THR A 185 -15.51 5.20 9.27
N LEU A 186 -15.02 4.38 8.34
CA LEU A 186 -14.30 4.80 7.13
C LEU A 186 -15.25 5.17 5.97
N GLY A 187 -16.57 4.95 6.15
CA GLY A 187 -17.58 5.30 5.17
C GLY A 187 -18.08 4.13 4.31
N ALA A 188 -17.79 2.86 4.67
CA ALA A 188 -18.41 1.74 4.00
C ALA A 188 -19.94 1.77 4.20
N ASP A 189 -20.70 1.77 3.11
CA ASP A 189 -22.16 1.79 3.14
C ASP A 189 -22.71 0.41 3.51
N GLU A 190 -22.04 -0.66 3.07
CA GLU A 190 -22.41 -2.05 3.38
C GLU A 190 -21.17 -2.85 3.79
N VAL A 191 -21.30 -3.64 4.86
CA VAL A 191 -20.22 -4.51 5.35
C VAL A 191 -20.70 -5.97 5.32
N ILE A 192 -20.02 -6.78 4.55
CA ILE A 192 -20.29 -8.21 4.39
C ILE A 192 -19.29 -8.99 5.24
N ASP A 193 -19.76 -9.67 6.29
CA ASP A 193 -18.90 -10.59 7.07
C ASP A 193 -18.66 -11.86 6.26
N TYR A 194 -17.47 -11.94 5.65
CA TYR A 194 -17.08 -13.07 4.80
C TYR A 194 -17.01 -14.43 5.51
N ARG A 195 -17.10 -14.45 6.85
CA ARG A 195 -17.10 -15.69 7.65
C ARG A 195 -18.48 -16.30 7.78
N THR A 196 -19.52 -15.50 7.66
CA THR A 196 -20.92 -15.91 7.86
C THR A 196 -21.79 -15.72 6.64
N THR A 197 -21.36 -14.88 5.70
CA THR A 197 -22.14 -14.49 4.54
C THR A 197 -21.30 -14.63 3.28
N ASP A 198 -21.86 -15.32 2.30
CA ASP A 198 -21.26 -15.37 0.97
C ASP A 198 -21.41 -14.01 0.30
N PHE A 199 -20.30 -13.35 0.01
CA PHE A 199 -20.32 -12.05 -0.64
C PHE A 199 -20.94 -12.12 -2.05
N ALA A 200 -20.81 -13.27 -2.74
CA ALA A 200 -21.40 -13.46 -4.05
C ALA A 200 -22.92 -13.56 -4.01
N ASP A 201 -23.53 -13.83 -2.87
CA ASP A 201 -24.98 -13.77 -2.66
C ASP A 201 -25.43 -12.39 -2.17
N ALA A 202 -24.61 -11.69 -1.43
CA ALA A 202 -24.93 -10.40 -0.83
C ALA A 202 -24.71 -9.22 -1.81
N ALA A 203 -23.59 -9.19 -2.54
CA ALA A 203 -23.29 -8.12 -3.48
C ALA A 203 -23.91 -8.38 -4.85
N ARG A 204 -24.48 -7.34 -5.48
CA ARG A 204 -25.05 -7.38 -6.84
C ARG A 204 -24.80 -6.06 -7.56
N ASP A 205 -24.77 -6.13 -8.88
CA ASP A 205 -24.69 -4.97 -9.77
C ASP A 205 -23.51 -4.05 -9.47
N VAL A 206 -22.36 -4.65 -9.12
CA VAL A 206 -21.14 -3.91 -8.76
C VAL A 206 -20.46 -3.39 -10.03
N ASP A 207 -20.09 -2.12 -10.05
CA ASP A 207 -19.34 -1.52 -11.16
C ASP A 207 -17.87 -1.94 -11.14
N VAL A 208 -17.26 -1.92 -9.94
CA VAL A 208 -15.85 -2.16 -9.74
C VAL A 208 -15.63 -3.03 -8.51
N VAL A 209 -14.87 -4.10 -8.66
CA VAL A 209 -14.34 -4.86 -7.52
C VAL A 209 -12.85 -4.56 -7.38
N LEU A 210 -12.42 -4.14 -6.20
CA LEU A 210 -11.01 -4.11 -5.81
C LEU A 210 -10.67 -5.40 -5.06
N ASP A 211 -9.91 -6.27 -5.70
CA ASP A 211 -9.45 -7.52 -5.13
C ASP A 211 -8.05 -7.38 -4.53
N THR A 212 -7.98 -7.54 -3.20
CA THR A 212 -6.75 -7.56 -2.40
C THR A 212 -6.51 -8.93 -1.75
N VAL A 213 -7.24 -9.97 -2.20
CA VAL A 213 -7.25 -11.31 -1.60
C VAL A 213 -6.75 -12.39 -2.57
N GLY A 214 -7.26 -12.36 -3.81
CA GLY A 214 -6.90 -13.34 -4.85
C GLY A 214 -7.64 -14.68 -4.75
N GLY A 215 -7.17 -15.65 -5.53
CA GLY A 215 -7.67 -17.02 -5.53
C GLY A 215 -9.15 -17.14 -5.87
N ASP A 216 -9.86 -17.93 -5.09
CA ASP A 216 -11.31 -18.14 -5.27
C ASP A 216 -12.11 -16.85 -5.09
N THR A 217 -11.68 -15.95 -4.22
CA THR A 217 -12.33 -14.64 -4.04
C THR A 217 -12.31 -13.83 -5.33
N ALA A 218 -11.17 -13.74 -6.00
CA ALA A 218 -11.05 -13.04 -7.28
C ALA A 218 -11.96 -13.65 -8.37
N LEU A 219 -11.98 -14.99 -8.47
CA LEU A 219 -12.82 -15.69 -9.44
C LEU A 219 -14.32 -15.44 -9.20
N ARG A 220 -14.77 -15.54 -7.96
CA ARG A 220 -16.18 -15.36 -7.58
C ARG A 220 -16.59 -13.88 -7.63
N SER A 221 -15.65 -12.96 -7.59
CA SER A 221 -15.92 -11.53 -7.78
C SER A 221 -16.45 -11.21 -9.18
N LEU A 222 -16.22 -12.09 -10.16
CA LEU A 222 -16.82 -11.94 -11.48
C LEU A 222 -18.35 -12.14 -11.48
N ASP A 223 -18.90 -12.84 -10.48
CA ASP A 223 -20.34 -13.14 -10.39
C ASP A 223 -21.17 -11.95 -9.85
N VAL A 224 -20.52 -11.00 -9.17
CA VAL A 224 -21.19 -9.82 -8.59
C VAL A 224 -21.13 -8.59 -9.50
N LEU A 225 -20.27 -8.61 -10.52
CA LEU A 225 -20.12 -7.51 -11.46
C LEU A 225 -21.32 -7.39 -12.39
N ARG A 226 -21.76 -6.17 -12.63
CA ARG A 226 -22.72 -5.89 -13.70
C ARG A 226 -22.08 -6.07 -15.08
N PRO A 227 -22.87 -6.13 -16.19
CA PRO A 227 -22.29 -6.10 -17.53
C PRO A 227 -21.30 -4.92 -17.70
N ASP A 228 -20.18 -5.16 -18.38
CA ASP A 228 -19.07 -4.21 -18.57
C ASP A 228 -18.37 -3.77 -17.26
N GLY A 229 -18.65 -4.45 -16.15
CA GLY A 229 -17.98 -4.20 -14.86
C GLY A 229 -16.50 -4.55 -14.89
N THR A 230 -15.77 -4.03 -13.89
CA THR A 230 -14.31 -4.15 -13.84
C THR A 230 -13.85 -4.81 -12.53
N LEU A 231 -13.10 -5.89 -12.65
CA LEU A 231 -12.29 -6.44 -11.56
C LEU A 231 -10.89 -5.83 -11.62
N VAL A 232 -10.44 -5.20 -10.55
CA VAL A 232 -9.04 -4.77 -10.39
C VAL A 232 -8.40 -5.63 -9.32
N THR A 233 -7.38 -6.41 -9.68
CA THR A 233 -6.61 -7.22 -8.72
C THR A 233 -5.22 -6.64 -8.49
N VAL A 234 -4.81 -6.58 -7.23
CA VAL A 234 -3.48 -6.10 -6.81
C VAL A 234 -2.60 -7.22 -6.24
N VAL A 235 -3.09 -8.46 -6.31
CA VAL A 235 -2.38 -9.67 -5.82
C VAL A 235 -2.13 -10.68 -6.93
N GLU A 236 -3.00 -10.76 -7.92
CA GLU A 236 -2.91 -11.70 -9.05
C GLU A 236 -2.77 -10.97 -10.40
N MET A 237 -1.91 -9.95 -10.46
CA MET A 237 -1.78 -9.01 -11.58
C MET A 237 -1.57 -9.68 -12.95
N HIS A 238 -1.00 -10.86 -12.98
CA HIS A 238 -0.68 -11.61 -14.21
C HIS A 238 -1.47 -12.91 -14.37
N ASN A 239 -2.61 -13.07 -13.67
CA ASN A 239 -3.45 -14.27 -13.76
C ASN A 239 -4.22 -14.31 -15.10
N ALA A 240 -3.60 -14.92 -16.12
CA ALA A 240 -4.19 -15.06 -17.46
C ALA A 240 -5.52 -15.85 -17.45
N THR A 241 -5.69 -16.79 -16.51
CA THR A 241 -6.95 -17.56 -16.39
C THR A 241 -8.08 -16.69 -15.88
N LEU A 242 -7.81 -15.84 -14.88
CA LEU A 242 -8.77 -14.87 -14.37
C LEU A 242 -9.18 -13.87 -15.46
N ALA A 243 -8.18 -13.30 -16.15
CA ALA A 243 -8.42 -12.35 -17.24
C ALA A 243 -9.27 -12.96 -18.38
N ARG A 244 -8.99 -14.20 -18.78
CA ARG A 244 -9.79 -14.91 -19.80
C ARG A 244 -11.23 -15.14 -19.34
N LYS A 245 -11.44 -15.64 -18.11
CA LYS A 245 -12.79 -15.85 -17.56
C LYS A 245 -13.60 -14.57 -17.44
N ALA A 246 -12.95 -13.45 -17.14
CA ALA A 246 -13.59 -12.13 -17.16
C ALA A 246 -14.01 -11.76 -18.60
N ALA A 247 -13.10 -11.88 -19.57
CA ALA A 247 -13.37 -11.57 -20.97
C ALA A 247 -14.51 -12.42 -21.56
N ASP A 248 -14.56 -13.73 -21.24
CA ASP A 248 -15.62 -14.65 -21.67
C ASP A 248 -17.01 -14.22 -21.17
N ARG A 249 -17.09 -13.38 -20.14
CA ARG A 249 -18.32 -12.81 -19.55
C ARG A 249 -18.57 -11.35 -19.96
N GLY A 250 -17.76 -10.78 -20.84
CA GLY A 250 -17.83 -9.36 -21.20
C GLY A 250 -17.38 -8.40 -20.10
N LEU A 251 -16.57 -8.88 -19.15
CA LEU A 251 -16.06 -8.10 -18.02
C LEU A 251 -14.62 -7.66 -18.29
N ARG A 252 -14.19 -6.59 -17.62
CA ARG A 252 -12.79 -6.16 -17.62
C ARG A 252 -12.06 -6.75 -16.40
N CYS A 253 -10.84 -7.23 -16.62
CA CYS A 253 -9.94 -7.64 -15.54
C CYS A 253 -8.61 -6.90 -15.71
N LEU A 254 -8.23 -6.12 -14.70
CA LEU A 254 -7.03 -5.30 -14.69
C LEU A 254 -6.12 -5.75 -13.53
N GLY A 255 -4.87 -6.04 -13.85
CA GLY A 255 -3.83 -6.22 -12.84
C GLY A 255 -3.11 -4.90 -12.58
N VAL A 256 -3.02 -4.47 -11.34
CA VAL A 256 -2.35 -3.23 -10.94
C VAL A 256 -1.21 -3.52 -9.98
N THR A 257 -0.02 -3.07 -10.34
CA THR A 257 1.15 -2.98 -9.46
C THR A 257 1.39 -1.51 -9.16
N ALA A 258 1.45 -1.15 -7.89
CA ALA A 258 1.72 0.23 -7.50
C ALA A 258 3.10 0.68 -7.97
N GLU A 259 3.16 1.86 -8.55
CA GLU A 259 4.40 2.52 -8.96
C GLU A 259 4.57 3.87 -8.24
N PRO A 260 5.83 4.30 -8.04
CA PRO A 260 6.11 5.61 -7.47
C PRO A 260 5.48 6.73 -8.30
N ASP A 261 4.53 7.44 -7.73
CA ASP A 261 3.79 8.49 -8.41
C ASP A 261 3.62 9.74 -7.52
N PRO A 262 4.32 10.84 -7.81
CA PRO A 262 4.21 12.06 -7.02
C PRO A 262 2.85 12.75 -7.18
N VAL A 263 2.12 12.52 -8.28
CA VAL A 263 0.78 13.08 -8.50
C VAL A 263 -0.22 12.37 -7.59
N GLY A 264 -0.20 11.04 -7.59
CA GLY A 264 -1.03 10.24 -6.69
C GLY A 264 -0.70 10.50 -5.22
N LEU A 265 0.60 10.62 -4.85
CA LEU A 265 0.99 10.99 -3.48
C LEU A 265 0.45 12.36 -3.07
N THR A 266 0.48 13.35 -3.97
CA THR A 266 -0.07 14.69 -3.71
C THR A 266 -1.58 14.63 -3.53
N ALA A 267 -2.28 13.90 -4.40
CA ALA A 267 -3.73 13.72 -4.27
C ALA A 267 -4.12 13.03 -2.95
N LEU A 268 -3.34 12.03 -2.51
CA LEU A 268 -3.54 11.40 -1.20
C LEU A 268 -3.27 12.38 -0.05
N ALA A 269 -2.24 13.22 -0.17
CA ALA A 269 -1.95 14.28 0.80
C ALA A 269 -3.11 15.28 0.91
N ASP A 270 -3.67 15.72 -0.20
CA ASP A 270 -4.83 16.63 -0.24
C ASP A 270 -6.07 16.00 0.43
N LEU A 271 -6.33 14.70 0.21
CA LEU A 271 -7.40 13.99 0.90
C LEU A 271 -7.19 13.93 2.42
N VAL A 272 -5.95 13.78 2.85
CA VAL A 272 -5.60 13.81 4.29
C VAL A 272 -5.81 15.21 4.86
N ASP A 273 -5.29 16.23 4.22
CA ASP A 273 -5.36 17.61 4.71
C ASP A 273 -6.81 18.15 4.74
N THR A 274 -7.67 17.64 3.87
CA THR A 274 -9.13 17.93 3.90
C THR A 274 -9.91 17.04 4.88
N GLY A 275 -9.26 16.06 5.53
CA GLY A 275 -9.90 15.12 6.47
C GLY A 275 -10.72 14.03 5.80
N ALA A 276 -10.68 13.92 4.47
CA ALA A 276 -11.37 12.88 3.70
C ALA A 276 -10.65 11.52 3.73
N LEU A 277 -9.38 11.49 4.10
CA LEU A 277 -8.59 10.29 4.26
C LEU A 277 -7.89 10.26 5.62
N ARG A 278 -8.04 9.16 6.35
CA ARG A 278 -7.38 8.91 7.62
C ARG A 278 -6.59 7.61 7.54
N VAL A 279 -5.34 7.66 7.97
CA VAL A 279 -4.48 6.48 8.04
C VAL A 279 -4.63 5.84 9.41
N HIS A 280 -4.89 4.54 9.46
CA HIS A 280 -4.97 3.80 10.72
C HIS A 280 -3.72 2.96 10.94
N LEU A 281 -3.02 3.20 12.07
CA LEU A 281 -1.86 2.43 12.50
C LEU A 281 -2.31 1.36 13.51
N ALA A 282 -2.11 0.10 13.16
CA ALA A 282 -2.30 -1.01 14.10
C ALA A 282 -1.14 -1.07 15.10
N HIS A 283 0.08 -0.89 14.62
CA HIS A 283 1.29 -0.95 15.44
C HIS A 283 2.35 0.02 14.93
N THR A 284 3.04 0.66 15.87
CA THR A 284 4.27 1.41 15.64
C THR A 284 5.36 0.76 16.49
N LEU A 285 6.42 0.29 15.86
CA LEU A 285 7.50 -0.47 16.48
C LEU A 285 8.84 0.21 16.17
N PRO A 286 9.86 0.08 17.03
CA PRO A 286 11.20 0.57 16.68
C PRO A 286 11.80 -0.25 15.52
N LEU A 287 12.73 0.34 14.80
CA LEU A 287 13.41 -0.31 13.66
C LEU A 287 14.06 -1.66 14.04
N SER A 288 14.52 -1.80 15.28
CA SER A 288 15.07 -3.05 15.84
C SER A 288 14.06 -4.21 15.84
N ASP A 289 12.77 -3.90 15.84
CA ASP A 289 11.70 -4.88 15.95
C ASP A 289 11.09 -5.23 14.59
N ALA A 290 11.83 -5.04 13.49
CA ALA A 290 11.39 -5.36 12.12
C ALA A 290 10.92 -6.81 11.98
N ALA A 291 11.58 -7.78 12.62
CA ALA A 291 11.15 -9.17 12.66
C ALA A 291 9.74 -9.32 13.27
N GLN A 292 9.44 -8.58 14.35
CA GLN A 292 8.12 -8.59 14.97
C GLN A 292 7.07 -7.94 14.06
N ALA A 293 7.41 -6.83 13.40
CA ALA A 293 6.53 -6.17 12.43
C ALA A 293 6.15 -7.12 11.28
N HIS A 294 7.10 -7.89 10.78
CA HIS A 294 6.85 -8.90 9.74
C HIS A 294 5.97 -10.06 10.24
N ARG A 295 6.14 -10.53 11.49
CA ARG A 295 5.22 -11.54 12.07
C ARG A 295 3.78 -11.02 12.14
N LEU A 296 3.58 -9.74 12.44
CA LEU A 296 2.25 -9.12 12.46
C LEU A 296 1.63 -9.11 11.04
N ILE A 297 2.41 -8.77 10.02
CA ILE A 297 1.92 -8.79 8.62
C ILE A 297 1.66 -10.24 8.17
N ASP A 298 2.55 -11.18 8.45
CA ASP A 298 2.41 -12.59 8.10
C ASP A 298 1.16 -13.24 8.73
N SER A 299 0.68 -12.72 9.87
CA SER A 299 -0.55 -13.20 10.52
C SER A 299 -1.83 -12.94 9.72
N GLY A 300 -1.83 -11.96 8.81
CA GLY A 300 -3.00 -11.54 8.02
C GLY A 300 -4.15 -10.92 8.84
N THR A 301 -3.96 -10.71 10.14
CA THR A 301 -5.03 -10.23 11.05
C THR A 301 -4.98 -8.73 11.32
N THR A 302 -3.92 -8.06 10.91
CA THR A 302 -3.69 -6.63 11.16
C THR A 302 -4.83 -5.77 10.64
N MET A 303 -5.25 -4.78 11.44
CA MET A 303 -6.23 -3.77 11.05
C MET A 303 -5.49 -2.48 10.69
N GLY A 304 -5.55 -2.06 9.41
CA GLY A 304 -4.74 -0.93 8.92
C GLY A 304 -3.27 -1.31 8.70
N LYS A 305 -2.35 -0.45 9.14
CA LYS A 305 -0.91 -0.51 8.80
C LYS A 305 -0.01 -0.76 10.01
N VAL A 306 1.16 -1.31 9.74
CA VAL A 306 2.29 -1.44 10.67
C VAL A 306 3.42 -0.55 10.20
N VAL A 307 4.10 0.12 11.13
CA VAL A 307 5.18 1.08 10.84
C VAL A 307 6.36 0.84 11.78
N LEU A 308 7.56 1.04 11.23
CA LEU A 308 8.83 1.07 11.97
C LEU A 308 9.28 2.51 12.17
N THR A 309 9.83 2.84 13.34
CA THR A 309 10.43 4.17 13.64
C THR A 309 11.93 4.03 13.85
N THR A 310 12.71 5.01 13.36
CA THR A 310 14.17 5.04 13.46
C THR A 310 14.65 5.79 14.69
#